data_d50a7df55d51ac19f9d6ad1743d7499a
#
_entry.id   d50a7df55d51ac19f9d6ad1743d7499a
#
_cell.length_a   1.000
_cell.length_b   1.000
_cell.length_c   1.000
_cell.angle_alpha   90.00
_cell.angle_beta   90.00
_cell.angle_gamma   90.00
#
_symmetry.space_group_name_H-M   'P 1'
#
loop_
_entity.id
_entity.type
_entity.pdbx_description
1 polymer ?
#
loop_
_entity_poly.entity_id
_entity_poly.type
_entity_poly.pdbx_seq_one_letter_code
_entity_poly.pdbx_strand_id
1 'polypeptide(L)'
;MISPPAILARRSAEANKELLRRIPPEVERNISIKLSMMGLDIATDFCLELTAGILDVARQVGGFVRIDMEGSRHTQRTIEAFHALRRRYDNVGIVLQAYLHRTEDDVKEAVARGDRVRICKGAYKEPPEVAWTKMDDIRASYRRCARLLLEKGNYPAIATHDEGLVQDALAFVRERGIASERYEFQMLYGLRPHRWDELVKAGHNMRVYVPYGSHWFPYFYRRLRERKENVFFVLRSLLGG
;
A
#
# COMPACT_ATOMS: atom_id res chain seq x y z
N MET A 1 -2.02 -6.32 34.44
CA MET A 1 -0.79 -5.67 33.92
C MET A 1 -0.83 -5.76 32.39
N ILE A 2 -0.74 -4.63 31.65
CA ILE A 2 -0.78 -4.63 30.19
C ILE A 2 0.57 -5.14 29.66
N SER A 3 0.55 -6.08 28.70
CA SER A 3 1.79 -6.64 28.13
C SER A 3 2.58 -5.60 27.32
N PRO A 4 3.94 -5.67 27.28
CA PRO A 4 4.76 -4.74 26.49
C PRO A 4 4.35 -4.61 25.02
N PRO A 5 4.02 -5.71 24.28
CA PRO A 5 3.53 -5.59 22.90
C PRO A 5 2.21 -4.80 22.78
N ALA A 6 1.29 -4.94 23.73
CA ALA A 6 0.04 -4.18 23.71
C ALA A 6 0.26 -2.68 23.96
N ILE A 7 1.24 -2.32 24.80
CA ILE A 7 1.64 -0.92 25.01
C ILE A 7 2.18 -0.31 23.71
N LEU A 8 3.03 -1.05 22.99
CA LEU A 8 3.58 -0.60 21.70
C LEU A 8 2.49 -0.43 20.65
N ALA A 9 1.53 -1.36 20.57
CA ALA A 9 0.41 -1.26 19.64
C ALA A 9 -0.46 -0.01 19.92
N ARG A 10 -0.80 0.27 21.19
CA ARG A 10 -1.52 1.50 21.57
C ARG A 10 -0.74 2.77 21.22
N ARG A 11 0.57 2.80 21.48
CA ARG A 11 1.43 3.94 21.08
C ARG A 11 1.46 4.13 19.56
N SER A 12 1.53 3.05 18.80
CA SER A 12 1.48 3.10 17.34
C SER A 12 0.13 3.65 16.85
N ALA A 13 -0.97 3.23 17.46
CA ALA A 13 -2.29 3.75 17.12
C ALA A 13 -2.39 5.26 17.40
N GLU A 14 -1.95 5.73 18.57
CA GLU A 14 -1.95 7.16 18.90
C GLU A 14 -1.06 7.99 17.97
N ALA A 15 0.12 7.48 17.61
CA ALA A 15 1.00 8.14 16.64
C ALA A 15 0.34 8.29 15.26
N ASN A 16 -0.42 7.29 14.80
CA ASN A 16 -1.17 7.39 13.54
C ASN A 16 -2.34 8.38 13.62
N LYS A 17 -3.05 8.43 14.74
CA LYS A 17 -4.11 9.43 14.98
C LYS A 17 -3.54 10.85 14.98
N GLU A 18 -2.41 11.05 15.66
CA GLU A 18 -1.73 12.34 15.69
C GLU A 18 -1.22 12.74 14.29
N LEU A 19 -0.63 11.80 13.54
CA LEU A 19 -0.22 12.04 12.15
C LEU A 19 -1.39 12.55 11.30
N LEU A 20 -2.55 11.90 11.36
CA LEU A 20 -3.75 12.31 10.62
C LEU A 20 -4.17 13.75 10.95
N ARG A 21 -4.09 14.17 12.21
CA ARG A 21 -4.42 15.55 12.64
C ARG A 21 -3.39 16.57 12.15
N ARG A 22 -2.11 16.16 12.04
CA ARG A 22 -1.00 17.04 11.65
C ARG A 22 -0.84 17.22 10.15
N ILE A 23 -1.36 16.32 9.32
CA ILE A 23 -1.33 16.51 7.86
C ILE A 23 -2.14 17.77 7.52
N PRO A 24 -1.53 18.75 6.83
CA PRO A 24 -2.20 19.99 6.47
C PRO A 24 -3.45 19.73 5.60
N PRO A 25 -4.47 20.62 5.64
CA PRO A 25 -5.70 20.44 4.88
C PRO A 25 -5.50 20.50 3.36
N GLU A 26 -4.42 21.12 2.91
CA GLU A 26 -4.04 21.22 1.47
C GLU A 26 -3.52 19.87 0.92
N VAL A 27 -3.17 18.94 1.79
CA VAL A 27 -2.69 17.61 1.43
C VAL A 27 -3.78 16.59 1.74
N GLU A 28 -4.08 15.72 0.77
CA GLU A 28 -5.01 14.62 1.02
C GLU A 28 -4.50 13.73 2.16
N ARG A 29 -5.26 13.67 3.25
CA ARG A 29 -4.94 12.89 4.44
C ARG A 29 -5.12 11.41 4.19
N ASN A 30 -4.07 10.76 3.69
CA ASN A 30 -4.05 9.35 3.38
C ASN A 30 -2.83 8.68 4.05
N ILE A 31 -3.07 7.81 5.01
CA ILE A 31 -2.02 7.09 5.73
C ILE A 31 -2.09 5.59 5.46
N SER A 32 -0.95 4.92 5.62
CA SER A 32 -0.86 3.45 5.55
C SER A 32 -0.43 2.88 6.89
N ILE A 33 -1.15 1.86 7.35
CA ILE A 33 -0.89 1.17 8.63
C ILE A 33 -0.66 -0.32 8.41
N LYS A 34 0.05 -0.96 9.34
CA LYS A 34 0.23 -2.41 9.41
C LYS A 34 -0.53 -2.98 10.59
N LEU A 35 -1.34 -4.02 10.37
CA LEU A 35 -2.14 -4.61 11.44
C LEU A 35 -1.30 -5.33 12.50
N SER A 36 -0.10 -5.83 12.14
CA SER A 36 0.84 -6.35 13.14
C SER A 36 1.25 -5.28 14.15
N MET A 37 1.44 -4.02 13.70
CA MET A 37 1.71 -2.89 14.58
C MET A 37 0.49 -2.45 15.40
N MET A 38 -0.70 -2.82 14.99
CA MET A 38 -1.96 -2.60 15.72
C MET A 38 -2.32 -3.79 16.63
N GLY A 39 -1.42 -4.76 16.77
CA GLY A 39 -1.61 -5.89 17.69
C GLY A 39 -2.36 -7.09 17.11
N LEU A 40 -2.38 -7.26 15.76
CA LEU A 40 -3.02 -8.42 15.13
C LEU A 40 -2.47 -9.75 15.67
N ASP A 41 -1.18 -9.81 16.01
CA ASP A 41 -0.56 -11.00 16.59
C ASP A 41 -0.87 -11.19 18.08
N ILE A 42 -1.48 -10.21 18.74
CA ILE A 42 -1.93 -10.32 20.14
C ILE A 42 -3.36 -10.87 20.19
N ALA A 43 -4.30 -10.12 19.58
CA ALA A 43 -5.70 -10.50 19.45
C ALA A 43 -6.37 -9.72 18.33
N THR A 44 -7.25 -10.38 17.59
CA THR A 44 -7.99 -9.76 16.48
C THR A 44 -8.87 -8.61 16.97
N ASP A 45 -9.64 -8.79 18.04
CA ASP A 45 -10.54 -7.77 18.58
C ASP A 45 -9.77 -6.54 19.07
N PHE A 46 -8.62 -6.74 19.72
CA PHE A 46 -7.72 -5.65 20.13
C PHE A 46 -7.20 -4.86 18.93
N CYS A 47 -6.79 -5.55 17.87
CA CYS A 47 -6.37 -4.93 16.62
C CYS A 47 -7.50 -4.12 15.97
N LEU A 48 -8.71 -4.69 15.93
CA LEU A 48 -9.90 -4.03 15.38
C LEU A 48 -10.26 -2.78 16.17
N GLU A 49 -10.21 -2.83 17.51
CA GLU A 49 -10.45 -1.67 18.40
C GLU A 49 -9.49 -0.53 18.07
N LEU A 50 -8.18 -0.82 18.05
CA LEU A 50 -7.17 0.21 17.79
C LEU A 50 -7.30 0.79 16.36
N THR A 51 -7.55 -0.06 15.38
CA THR A 51 -7.70 0.36 13.98
C THR A 51 -8.97 1.18 13.78
N ALA A 52 -10.07 0.79 14.41
CA ALA A 52 -11.32 1.54 14.40
C ALA A 52 -11.11 2.95 14.97
N GLY A 53 -10.39 3.09 16.07
CA GLY A 53 -10.07 4.41 16.63
C GLY A 53 -9.23 5.30 15.69
N ILE A 54 -8.36 4.71 14.84
CA ILE A 54 -7.64 5.47 13.79
C ILE A 54 -8.62 5.90 12.69
N LEU A 55 -9.51 5.00 12.25
CA LEU A 55 -10.51 5.27 11.23
C LEU A 55 -11.51 6.34 11.64
N ASP A 56 -11.89 6.39 12.93
CA ASP A 56 -12.75 7.45 13.48
C ASP A 56 -12.06 8.82 13.39
N VAL A 57 -10.79 8.91 13.76
CA VAL A 57 -10.01 10.15 13.60
C VAL A 57 -9.86 10.51 12.12
N ALA A 58 -9.55 9.54 11.26
CA ALA A 58 -9.47 9.78 9.83
C ALA A 58 -10.78 10.34 9.26
N ARG A 59 -11.94 9.78 9.67
CA ARG A 59 -13.26 10.28 9.26
C ARG A 59 -13.49 11.71 9.71
N GLN A 60 -13.12 12.06 10.95
CA GLN A 60 -13.27 13.42 11.49
C GLN A 60 -12.48 14.48 10.71
N VAL A 61 -11.32 14.10 10.16
CA VAL A 61 -10.43 15.02 9.42
C VAL A 61 -10.56 14.88 7.90
N GLY A 62 -11.53 14.12 7.39
CA GLY A 62 -11.70 13.86 5.96
C GLY A 62 -10.57 12.99 5.37
N GLY A 63 -9.98 12.11 6.18
CA GLY A 63 -8.84 11.29 5.78
C GLY A 63 -9.21 9.86 5.42
N PHE A 64 -8.23 9.15 4.83
CA PHE A 64 -8.33 7.77 4.40
C PHE A 64 -7.20 6.92 4.99
N VAL A 65 -7.51 5.68 5.35
CA VAL A 65 -6.53 4.73 5.91
C VAL A 65 -6.37 3.54 4.98
N ARG A 66 -5.13 3.26 4.58
CA ARG A 66 -4.77 2.07 3.82
C ARG A 66 -4.19 1.01 4.74
N ILE A 67 -4.75 -0.19 4.75
CA ILE A 67 -4.19 -1.34 5.46
C ILE A 67 -3.17 -2.00 4.54
N ASP A 68 -1.88 -1.89 4.91
CA ASP A 68 -0.78 -2.53 4.19
C ASP A 68 -0.85 -4.05 4.37
N MET A 69 -0.53 -4.79 3.30
CA MET A 69 -0.37 -6.23 3.36
C MET A 69 1.05 -6.60 3.82
N GLU A 70 1.12 -7.56 4.71
CA GLU A 70 2.37 -8.09 5.26
C GLU A 70 2.66 -9.49 4.69
N GLY A 71 3.52 -10.28 5.34
CA GLY A 71 3.86 -11.63 4.88
C GLY A 71 2.65 -12.56 4.79
N SER A 72 2.78 -13.63 4.02
CA SER A 72 1.68 -14.55 3.67
C SER A 72 0.93 -15.11 4.88
N ARG A 73 1.62 -15.33 6.01
CA ARG A 73 1.03 -15.78 7.26
C ARG A 73 -0.05 -14.82 7.82
N HIS A 74 0.02 -13.55 7.46
CA HIS A 74 -0.94 -12.53 7.90
C HIS A 74 -2.04 -12.25 6.87
N THR A 75 -1.88 -12.71 5.61
CA THR A 75 -2.76 -12.31 4.52
C THR A 75 -4.23 -12.55 4.82
N GLN A 76 -4.58 -13.78 5.21
CA GLN A 76 -5.98 -14.13 5.49
C GLN A 76 -6.55 -13.30 6.65
N ARG A 77 -5.84 -13.21 7.77
CA ARG A 77 -6.27 -12.44 8.94
C ARG A 77 -6.40 -10.94 8.64
N THR A 78 -5.51 -10.41 7.79
CA THR A 78 -5.58 -9.01 7.35
C THR A 78 -6.83 -8.75 6.50
N ILE A 79 -7.17 -9.65 5.58
CA ILE A 79 -8.39 -9.57 4.76
C ILE A 79 -9.64 -9.65 5.63
N GLU A 80 -9.69 -10.59 6.57
CA GLU A 80 -10.82 -10.74 7.52
C GLU A 80 -11.00 -9.50 8.39
N ALA A 81 -9.91 -8.96 8.96
CA ALA A 81 -9.93 -7.74 9.74
C ALA A 81 -10.37 -6.53 8.90
N PHE A 82 -9.85 -6.40 7.67
CA PHE A 82 -10.29 -5.37 6.73
C PHE A 82 -11.79 -5.48 6.45
N HIS A 83 -12.31 -6.67 6.16
CA HIS A 83 -13.74 -6.86 5.92
C HIS A 83 -14.60 -6.52 7.16
N ALA A 84 -14.12 -6.83 8.36
CA ALA A 84 -14.79 -6.44 9.60
C ALA A 84 -14.89 -4.91 9.75
N LEU A 85 -13.80 -4.20 9.46
CA LEU A 85 -13.75 -2.74 9.49
C LEU A 85 -14.58 -2.11 8.36
N ARG A 86 -14.49 -2.64 7.13
CA ARG A 86 -15.17 -2.12 5.94
C ARG A 86 -16.70 -2.13 6.06
N ARG A 87 -17.27 -3.00 6.90
CA ARG A 87 -18.71 -2.96 7.22
C ARG A 87 -19.16 -1.69 7.94
N ARG A 88 -18.24 -0.97 8.61
CA ARG A 88 -18.52 0.21 9.43
C ARG A 88 -17.89 1.49 8.89
N TYR A 89 -16.88 1.35 8.02
CA TYR A 89 -16.04 2.44 7.55
C TYR A 89 -15.93 2.41 6.03
N ASP A 90 -16.15 3.54 5.38
CA ASP A 90 -15.97 3.76 3.94
C ASP A 90 -14.58 4.36 3.60
N ASN A 91 -13.92 4.95 4.61
CA ASN A 91 -12.63 5.59 4.51
C ASN A 91 -11.44 4.64 4.76
N VAL A 92 -11.60 3.37 4.40
CA VAL A 92 -10.57 2.33 4.53
C VAL A 92 -10.37 1.56 3.22
N GLY A 93 -9.12 1.18 2.93
CA GLY A 93 -8.76 0.34 1.79
C GLY A 93 -7.68 -0.67 2.17
N ILE A 94 -7.45 -1.63 1.28
CA ILE A 94 -6.51 -2.73 1.49
C ILE A 94 -5.41 -2.75 0.43
N VAL A 95 -4.28 -3.36 0.76
CA VAL A 95 -3.20 -3.68 -0.19
C VAL A 95 -3.23 -5.16 -0.50
N LEU A 96 -3.09 -5.50 -1.79
CA LEU A 96 -2.92 -6.87 -2.25
C LEU A 96 -1.59 -7.01 -2.99
N GLN A 97 -0.97 -8.19 -2.89
CA GLN A 97 0.39 -8.43 -3.39
C GLN A 97 0.36 -9.46 -4.52
N ALA A 98 0.63 -9.02 -5.75
CA ALA A 98 0.50 -9.82 -6.97
C ALA A 98 1.37 -11.10 -7.01
N TYR A 99 2.40 -11.18 -6.18
CA TYR A 99 3.27 -12.36 -6.15
C TYR A 99 2.63 -13.58 -5.46
N LEU A 100 1.58 -13.39 -4.62
CA LEU A 100 0.88 -14.52 -4.00
C LEU A 100 -0.06 -15.18 -5.01
N HIS A 101 -0.09 -16.51 -5.03
CA HIS A 101 -0.95 -17.28 -5.95
C HIS A 101 -2.43 -16.94 -5.80
N ARG A 102 -2.89 -16.64 -4.58
CA ARG A 102 -4.28 -16.31 -4.26
C ARG A 102 -4.74 -14.92 -4.72
N THR A 103 -3.80 -14.01 -5.02
CA THR A 103 -4.11 -12.57 -5.15
C THR A 103 -5.13 -12.27 -6.26
N GLU A 104 -5.13 -13.04 -7.33
CA GLU A 104 -6.09 -12.82 -8.42
C GLU A 104 -7.54 -13.06 -7.97
N ASP A 105 -7.78 -14.04 -7.10
CA ASP A 105 -9.10 -14.31 -6.53
C ASP A 105 -9.45 -13.30 -5.43
N ASP A 106 -8.49 -12.91 -4.59
CA ASP A 106 -8.67 -11.83 -3.62
C ASP A 106 -9.06 -10.49 -4.33
N VAL A 107 -8.47 -10.21 -5.49
CA VAL A 107 -8.82 -9.03 -6.31
C VAL A 107 -10.24 -9.13 -6.88
N LYS A 108 -10.66 -10.30 -7.38
CA LYS A 108 -12.03 -10.51 -7.86
C LYS A 108 -13.05 -10.28 -6.75
N GLU A 109 -12.78 -10.80 -5.56
CA GLU A 109 -13.63 -10.58 -4.38
C GLU A 109 -13.69 -9.10 -4.00
N ALA A 110 -12.54 -8.43 -3.93
CA ALA A 110 -12.47 -7.01 -3.60
C ALA A 110 -13.23 -6.13 -4.62
N VAL A 111 -13.15 -6.45 -5.91
CA VAL A 111 -13.93 -5.78 -6.98
C VAL A 111 -15.42 -5.99 -6.77
N ALA A 112 -15.86 -7.23 -6.52
CA ALA A 112 -17.27 -7.53 -6.28
C ALA A 112 -17.85 -6.81 -5.04
N ARG A 113 -17.01 -6.54 -4.04
CA ARG A 113 -17.37 -5.80 -2.82
C ARG A 113 -17.27 -4.28 -2.95
N GLY A 114 -16.69 -3.78 -4.05
CA GLY A 114 -16.40 -2.35 -4.22
C GLY A 114 -15.32 -1.81 -3.29
N ASP A 115 -14.36 -2.64 -2.92
CA ASP A 115 -13.26 -2.28 -2.03
C ASP A 115 -12.19 -1.44 -2.75
N ARG A 116 -11.59 -0.46 -2.06
CA ARG A 116 -10.48 0.32 -2.59
C ARG A 116 -9.16 -0.45 -2.40
N VAL A 117 -8.56 -0.89 -3.51
CA VAL A 117 -7.37 -1.75 -3.50
C VAL A 117 -6.14 -1.00 -4.01
N ARG A 118 -5.01 -1.15 -3.28
CA ARG A 118 -3.66 -0.90 -3.82
C ARG A 118 -3.07 -2.23 -4.26
N ILE A 119 -2.69 -2.35 -5.53
CA ILE A 119 -1.95 -3.52 -6.01
C ILE A 119 -0.45 -3.22 -6.05
N CYS A 120 0.36 -4.09 -5.46
CA CYS A 120 1.82 -4.07 -5.56
C CYS A 120 2.37 -5.45 -5.95
N LYS A 121 3.64 -5.53 -6.33
CA LYS A 121 4.25 -6.83 -6.68
C LYS A 121 4.34 -7.77 -5.49
N GLY A 122 4.69 -7.26 -4.33
CA GLY A 122 5.05 -7.99 -3.12
C GLY A 122 6.50 -7.74 -2.75
N ALA A 123 6.82 -7.80 -1.46
CA ALA A 123 8.14 -7.44 -0.94
C ALA A 123 8.72 -8.45 0.06
N TYR A 124 7.97 -9.46 0.44
CA TYR A 124 8.43 -10.47 1.40
C TYR A 124 9.00 -11.68 0.67
N LYS A 125 9.92 -12.38 1.34
CA LYS A 125 10.44 -13.64 0.87
C LYS A 125 9.48 -14.75 1.30
N GLU A 126 8.79 -15.32 0.35
CA GLU A 126 7.78 -16.36 0.59
C GLU A 126 8.19 -17.67 -0.10
N PRO A 127 7.71 -18.83 0.39
CA PRO A 127 7.97 -20.10 -0.24
C PRO A 127 7.19 -20.25 -1.56
N PRO A 128 7.68 -21.08 -2.51
CA PRO A 128 7.08 -21.22 -3.85
C PRO A 128 5.67 -21.80 -3.83
N GLU A 129 5.26 -22.47 -2.75
CA GLU A 129 3.91 -23.04 -2.59
C GLU A 129 2.83 -21.96 -2.46
N VAL A 130 3.21 -20.74 -2.00
CA VAL A 130 2.26 -19.63 -1.79
C VAL A 130 2.51 -18.44 -2.69
N ALA A 131 3.69 -18.35 -3.32
CA ALA A 131 4.07 -17.18 -4.11
C ALA A 131 4.87 -17.54 -5.37
N TRP A 132 4.66 -16.77 -6.43
CA TRP A 132 5.53 -16.78 -7.60
C TRP A 132 6.94 -16.32 -7.24
N THR A 133 7.95 -17.05 -7.69
CA THR A 133 9.36 -16.73 -7.41
C THR A 133 10.06 -16.09 -8.60
N LYS A 134 9.57 -16.31 -9.81
CA LYS A 134 10.12 -15.73 -11.04
C LYS A 134 9.46 -14.36 -11.29
N MET A 135 10.29 -13.38 -11.63
CA MET A 135 9.82 -12.00 -11.83
C MET A 135 8.81 -11.88 -12.98
N ASP A 136 8.93 -12.70 -14.01
CA ASP A 136 8.01 -12.66 -15.16
C ASP A 136 6.62 -13.18 -14.78
N ASP A 137 6.54 -14.19 -13.94
CA ASP A 137 5.27 -14.71 -13.41
C ASP A 137 4.61 -13.67 -12.49
N ILE A 138 5.41 -13.00 -11.64
CA ILE A 138 4.94 -11.90 -10.78
C ILE A 138 4.41 -10.74 -11.62
N ARG A 139 5.13 -10.36 -12.69
CA ARG A 139 4.67 -9.31 -13.62
C ARG A 139 3.39 -9.71 -14.35
N ALA A 140 3.28 -10.96 -14.78
CA ALA A 140 2.08 -11.47 -15.44
C ALA A 140 0.87 -11.43 -14.51
N SER A 141 1.01 -11.90 -13.27
CA SER A 141 -0.03 -11.80 -12.23
C SER A 141 -0.40 -10.35 -11.94
N TYR A 142 0.60 -9.46 -11.77
CA TYR A 142 0.37 -8.04 -11.56
C TYR A 142 -0.47 -7.40 -12.68
N ARG A 143 -0.15 -7.69 -13.95
CA ARG A 143 -0.91 -7.17 -15.10
C ARG A 143 -2.37 -7.61 -15.05
N ARG A 144 -2.64 -8.90 -14.79
CA ARG A 144 -4.02 -9.40 -14.70
C ARG A 144 -4.80 -8.71 -13.58
N CYS A 145 -4.20 -8.63 -12.38
CA CYS A 145 -4.80 -7.93 -11.24
C CYS A 145 -5.03 -6.44 -11.51
N ALA A 146 -4.02 -5.74 -12.04
CA ALA A 146 -4.11 -4.30 -12.31
C ALA A 146 -5.18 -3.98 -13.37
N ARG A 147 -5.26 -4.76 -14.46
CA ARG A 147 -6.28 -4.58 -15.52
C ARG A 147 -7.69 -4.79 -14.97
N LEU A 148 -7.90 -5.83 -14.18
CA LEU A 148 -9.21 -6.08 -13.54
C LEU A 148 -9.60 -4.94 -12.60
N LEU A 149 -8.67 -4.45 -11.80
CA LEU A 149 -8.89 -3.32 -10.89
C LEU A 149 -9.16 -2.01 -11.65
N LEU A 150 -8.41 -1.71 -12.70
CA LEU A 150 -8.61 -0.52 -13.53
C LEU A 150 -9.96 -0.54 -14.24
N GLU A 151 -10.38 -1.68 -14.77
CA GLU A 151 -11.64 -1.82 -15.50
C GLU A 151 -12.87 -1.76 -14.58
N LYS A 152 -12.82 -2.47 -13.43
CA LYS A 152 -14.00 -2.74 -12.60
C LYS A 152 -13.87 -2.31 -11.13
N GLY A 153 -12.66 -1.92 -10.69
CA GLY A 153 -12.39 -1.61 -9.28
C GLY A 153 -12.87 -0.22 -8.86
N ASN A 154 -12.90 -0.02 -7.56
CA ASN A 154 -13.23 1.24 -6.93
C ASN A 154 -11.95 2.03 -6.61
N TYR A 155 -11.59 3.00 -7.45
CA TYR A 155 -10.42 3.86 -7.32
C TYR A 155 -9.14 3.09 -6.96
N PRO A 156 -8.69 2.17 -7.85
CA PRO A 156 -7.50 1.37 -7.58
C PRO A 156 -6.22 2.21 -7.57
N ALA A 157 -5.27 1.79 -6.74
CA ALA A 157 -3.93 2.35 -6.69
C ALA A 157 -2.93 1.37 -7.33
N ILE A 158 -2.30 1.80 -8.41
CA ILE A 158 -1.32 1.04 -9.20
C ILE A 158 0.08 1.33 -8.65
N ALA A 159 0.52 0.51 -7.68
CA ALA A 159 1.75 0.75 -6.92
C ALA A 159 2.93 -0.04 -7.50
N THR A 160 3.73 0.61 -8.33
CA THR A 160 4.92 -0.01 -8.94
C THR A 160 5.96 1.01 -9.40
N HIS A 161 7.25 0.58 -9.37
CA HIS A 161 8.37 1.29 -10.00
C HIS A 161 8.86 0.60 -11.28
N ASP A 162 8.21 -0.50 -11.67
CA ASP A 162 8.54 -1.27 -12.85
C ASP A 162 7.97 -0.57 -14.09
N GLU A 163 8.86 -0.03 -14.95
CA GLU A 163 8.45 0.76 -16.10
C GLU A 163 7.54 -0.03 -17.06
N GLY A 164 7.85 -1.31 -17.27
CA GLY A 164 7.01 -2.16 -18.12
C GLY A 164 5.58 -2.30 -17.61
N LEU A 165 5.39 -2.34 -16.27
CA LEU A 165 4.06 -2.38 -15.65
C LEU A 165 3.36 -1.02 -15.67
N VAL A 166 4.11 0.08 -15.54
CA VAL A 166 3.54 1.44 -15.69
C VAL A 166 3.05 1.66 -17.11
N GLN A 167 3.86 1.33 -18.12
CA GLN A 167 3.49 1.45 -19.53
C GLN A 167 2.30 0.56 -19.90
N ASP A 168 2.26 -0.67 -19.39
CA ASP A 168 1.12 -1.58 -19.60
C ASP A 168 -0.18 -1.00 -19.04
N ALA A 169 -0.13 -0.44 -17.81
CA ALA A 169 -1.29 0.21 -17.22
C ALA A 169 -1.74 1.45 -18.02
N LEU A 170 -0.80 2.31 -18.47
CA LEU A 170 -1.08 3.48 -19.30
C LEU A 170 -1.69 3.09 -20.65
N ALA A 171 -1.16 2.06 -21.30
CA ALA A 171 -1.72 1.55 -22.54
C ALA A 171 -3.15 1.04 -22.36
N PHE A 172 -3.38 0.29 -21.28
CA PHE A 172 -4.69 -0.27 -20.97
C PHE A 172 -5.75 0.79 -20.66
N VAL A 173 -5.42 1.81 -19.84
CA VAL A 173 -6.39 2.88 -19.53
C VAL A 173 -6.74 3.69 -20.77
N ARG A 174 -5.77 3.94 -21.67
CA ARG A 174 -5.99 4.62 -22.95
C ARG A 174 -6.86 3.77 -23.89
N GLU A 175 -6.56 2.48 -24.04
CA GLU A 175 -7.33 1.55 -24.88
C GLU A 175 -8.79 1.45 -24.44
N ARG A 176 -9.02 1.42 -23.12
CA ARG A 176 -10.35 1.29 -22.52
C ARG A 176 -11.06 2.61 -22.26
N GLY A 177 -10.45 3.74 -22.55
CA GLY A 177 -11.02 5.07 -22.28
C GLY A 177 -11.29 5.32 -20.79
N ILE A 178 -10.45 4.77 -19.88
CA ILE A 178 -10.64 4.92 -18.45
C ILE A 178 -10.17 6.30 -18.01
N ALA A 179 -11.10 7.10 -17.46
CA ALA A 179 -10.81 8.45 -17.01
C ALA A 179 -9.79 8.49 -15.86
N SER A 180 -8.88 9.47 -15.87
CA SER A 180 -7.77 9.57 -14.91
C SER A 180 -8.22 9.75 -13.45
N GLU A 181 -9.43 10.29 -13.25
CA GLU A 181 -10.04 10.47 -11.93
C GLU A 181 -10.46 9.14 -11.26
N ARG A 182 -10.45 8.05 -12.03
CA ARG A 182 -10.90 6.74 -11.53
C ARG A 182 -9.81 5.90 -10.88
N TYR A 183 -8.56 6.30 -10.94
CA TYR A 183 -7.41 5.55 -10.41
C TYR A 183 -6.26 6.47 -10.03
N GLU A 184 -5.26 5.93 -9.38
CA GLU A 184 -4.00 6.62 -9.10
C GLU A 184 -2.79 5.70 -9.31
N PHE A 185 -1.67 6.28 -9.72
CA PHE A 185 -0.36 5.63 -9.61
C PHE A 185 0.25 5.90 -8.24
N GLN A 186 1.03 4.96 -7.74
CA GLN A 186 1.75 5.15 -6.47
C GLN A 186 3.21 4.72 -6.58
N MET A 187 4.10 5.56 -6.06
CA MET A 187 5.53 5.29 -5.97
C MET A 187 6.08 5.70 -4.61
N LEU A 188 7.19 5.11 -4.20
CA LEU A 188 7.87 5.47 -2.95
C LEU A 188 8.64 6.77 -3.13
N TYR A 189 8.65 7.61 -2.10
CA TYR A 189 9.44 8.83 -2.05
C TYR A 189 10.92 8.53 -2.33
N GLY A 190 11.56 9.40 -3.12
CA GLY A 190 12.96 9.28 -3.53
C GLY A 190 13.23 8.31 -4.68
N LEU A 191 12.22 7.56 -5.16
CA LEU A 191 12.39 6.65 -6.30
C LEU A 191 11.72 7.21 -7.55
N ARG A 192 12.51 7.40 -8.62
CA ARG A 192 12.06 7.89 -9.94
C ARG A 192 11.26 9.21 -9.92
N PRO A 193 11.78 10.30 -9.32
CA PRO A 193 11.04 11.56 -9.23
C PRO A 193 10.62 12.10 -10.61
N HIS A 194 11.45 11.97 -11.65
CA HIS A 194 11.08 12.40 -13.01
C HIS A 194 9.81 11.68 -13.51
N ARG A 195 9.62 10.41 -13.12
CA ARG A 195 8.45 9.65 -13.53
C ARG A 195 7.17 10.14 -12.86
N TRP A 196 7.25 10.66 -11.63
CA TRP A 196 6.11 11.30 -10.98
C TRP A 196 5.64 12.52 -11.76
N ASP A 197 6.59 13.41 -12.11
CA ASP A 197 6.31 14.62 -12.85
C ASP A 197 5.72 14.32 -14.24
N GLU A 198 6.24 13.30 -14.93
CA GLU A 198 5.71 12.88 -16.23
C GLU A 198 4.26 12.39 -16.12
N LEU A 199 3.93 11.56 -15.13
CA LEU A 199 2.57 11.06 -14.92
C LEU A 199 1.60 12.19 -14.57
N VAL A 200 2.00 13.13 -13.71
CA VAL A 200 1.19 14.30 -13.36
C VAL A 200 0.98 15.21 -14.56
N LYS A 201 2.05 15.52 -15.33
CA LYS A 201 1.95 16.33 -16.56
C LYS A 201 1.06 15.68 -17.63
N ALA A 202 1.00 14.36 -17.66
CA ALA A 202 0.11 13.60 -18.54
C ALA A 202 -1.35 13.52 -18.02
N GLY A 203 -1.67 14.17 -16.90
CA GLY A 203 -3.02 14.25 -16.33
C GLY A 203 -3.42 13.06 -15.46
N HIS A 204 -2.47 12.22 -15.02
CA HIS A 204 -2.76 11.10 -14.16
C HIS A 204 -2.61 11.47 -12.67
N ASN A 205 -3.45 10.87 -11.82
CA ASN A 205 -3.29 10.99 -10.37
C ASN A 205 -2.05 10.22 -9.91
N MET A 206 -1.19 10.91 -9.15
CA MET A 206 0.04 10.35 -8.61
C MET A 206 0.11 10.57 -7.10
N ARG A 207 0.28 9.49 -6.35
CA ARG A 207 0.51 9.55 -4.89
C ARG A 207 1.90 9.06 -4.56
N VAL A 208 2.63 9.88 -3.82
CA VAL A 208 3.95 9.52 -3.30
C VAL A 208 3.81 8.95 -1.89
N TYR A 209 4.28 7.71 -1.70
CA TYR A 209 4.33 7.07 -0.39
C TYR A 209 5.55 7.55 0.37
N VAL A 210 5.34 8.32 1.44
CA VAL A 210 6.39 8.89 2.28
C VAL A 210 6.49 8.09 3.58
N PRO A 211 7.63 7.44 3.88
CA PRO A 211 7.85 6.82 5.20
C PRO A 211 7.87 7.89 6.28
N TYR A 212 7.16 7.67 7.36
CA TYR A 212 7.06 8.58 8.50
C TYR A 212 7.42 7.86 9.81
N GLY A 213 8.14 8.56 10.68
CA GLY A 213 8.48 8.09 12.02
C GLY A 213 9.98 8.10 12.31
N SER A 214 10.33 7.88 13.59
CA SER A 214 11.71 7.89 14.08
C SER A 214 12.54 6.66 13.66
N HIS A 215 11.90 5.55 13.28
CA HIS A 215 12.54 4.30 12.88
C HIS A 215 12.75 4.20 11.36
N TRP A 216 13.17 5.28 10.73
CA TRP A 216 13.38 5.35 9.28
C TRP A 216 14.57 4.52 8.77
N PHE A 217 15.63 4.34 9.58
CA PHE A 217 16.86 3.68 9.17
C PHE A 217 16.67 2.21 8.73
N PRO A 218 15.94 1.33 9.44
CA PRO A 218 15.67 -0.03 8.98
C PRO A 218 14.87 -0.07 7.67
N TYR A 219 14.02 0.92 7.43
CA TYR A 219 13.29 1.06 6.17
C TYR A 219 14.25 1.39 5.01
N PHE A 220 15.10 2.40 5.17
CA PHE A 220 16.11 2.78 4.17
C PHE A 220 17.12 1.66 3.90
N TYR A 221 17.59 0.98 4.93
CA TYR A 221 18.50 -0.13 4.82
C TYR A 221 17.92 -1.28 3.98
N ARG A 222 16.64 -1.63 4.18
CA ARG A 222 15.97 -2.61 3.33
C ARG A 222 15.90 -2.15 1.87
N ARG A 223 15.58 -0.89 1.62
CA ARG A 223 15.55 -0.32 0.25
C ARG A 223 16.93 -0.35 -0.42
N LEU A 224 17.97 -0.05 0.30
CA LEU A 224 19.34 -0.16 -0.20
C LEU A 224 19.70 -1.61 -0.55
N ARG A 225 19.31 -2.55 0.30
CA ARG A 225 19.63 -3.96 0.12
C ARG A 225 18.86 -4.63 -1.03
N GLU A 226 17.67 -4.16 -1.34
CA GLU A 226 16.82 -4.67 -2.43
C GLU A 226 17.33 -4.29 -3.82
N ARG A 227 18.21 -3.30 -3.93
CA ARG A 227 18.80 -2.85 -5.20
C ARG A 227 20.27 -2.47 -5.02
N LYS A 228 21.15 -3.32 -5.52
CA LYS A 228 22.60 -2.99 -5.64
C LYS A 228 22.84 -1.68 -6.42
N GLU A 229 21.93 -1.32 -7.33
CA GLU A 229 21.96 -0.07 -8.11
C GLU A 229 21.70 1.18 -7.24
N ASN A 230 20.89 1.09 -6.18
CA ASN A 230 20.62 2.20 -5.27
C ASN A 230 21.80 2.53 -4.34
N VAL A 231 22.69 1.57 -4.07
CA VAL A 231 23.92 1.81 -3.28
C VAL A 231 24.84 2.79 -4.02
N PHE A 232 24.94 2.66 -5.34
CA PHE A 232 25.74 3.58 -6.17
C PHE A 232 25.15 5.00 -6.20
N PHE A 233 23.83 5.13 -6.18
CA PHE A 233 23.16 6.43 -6.20
C PHE A 233 23.33 7.17 -4.87
N VAL A 234 23.20 6.47 -3.73
CA VAL A 234 23.43 7.06 -2.39
C VAL A 234 24.89 7.44 -2.18
N LEU A 235 25.82 6.62 -2.62
CA LEU A 235 27.24 6.95 -2.58
C LEU A 235 27.56 8.19 -3.45
N ARG A 236 26.95 8.31 -4.61
CA ARG A 236 27.13 9.46 -5.50
C ARG A 236 26.51 10.75 -4.95
N SER A 237 25.37 10.67 -4.25
CA SER A 237 24.74 11.83 -3.58
C SER A 237 25.49 12.27 -2.31
N LEU A 238 26.25 11.37 -1.68
CA LEU A 238 27.11 11.68 -0.53
C LEU A 238 28.50 12.20 -0.95
N LEU A 239 28.95 11.90 -2.17
CA LEU A 239 30.25 12.30 -2.71
C LEU A 239 30.18 13.47 -3.70
N GLY A 240 28.97 13.93 -4.06
CA GLY A 240 28.72 14.97 -5.07
C GLY A 240 27.96 16.19 -4.53
N GLY A 241 28.12 16.49 -3.22
CA GLY A 241 27.74 17.77 -2.61
C GLY A 241 28.89 18.74 -2.61
#